data_464a749c4d5ec898e81d88ee74f74e5b
#
_entry.id   464a749c4d5ec898e81d88ee74f74e5b
#
_cell.length_a   1.000
_cell.length_b   1.000
_cell.length_c   1.000
_cell.angle_alpha   90.00
_cell.angle_beta   90.00
_cell.angle_gamma   90.00
#
_symmetry.space_group_name_H-M   'P 1'
#
loop_
_entity.id
_entity.type
_entity.pdbx_description
1 polymer ?
#
loop_
_entity_poly.entity_id
_entity_poly.type
_entity_poly.pdbx_seq_one_letter_code
_entity_poly.pdbx_strand_id
1 'polypeptide(L)'
;MAKNYVKAAPAEEQQVSKTEAFFEKNKKAIIIAVVAIIVIVVGAILFNNYYLEPRANEASTELAKSQELFDQQQYDKALVGFQKVASDYSSTDAGNLAQLYIGLCQANLGKWQEAVNALENYSGSDDQMITPAAEGALGNAYANLKQLDKAVEHLKKAAKMADNNSLSPTFLIQAGEILESQGNKKEALELYQQVKEKYFNSMQYQSIDKYIERCKM
;
A
#
# COMPACT_ATOMS: atom_id res chain seq x y z
N MET A 1 -35.61 -56.55 -49.28
CA MET A 1 -35.26 -55.18 -48.90
C MET A 1 -34.52 -55.22 -47.60
N ALA A 2 -33.19 -55.15 -47.64
CA ALA A 2 -32.33 -55.13 -46.45
C ALA A 2 -32.07 -53.67 -46.08
N LYS A 3 -32.47 -53.22 -44.86
CA LYS A 3 -32.13 -51.91 -44.31
C LYS A 3 -30.74 -51.96 -43.70
N ASN A 4 -29.79 -51.30 -44.35
CA ASN A 4 -28.48 -51.02 -43.78
C ASN A 4 -28.62 -49.99 -42.65
N TYR A 5 -28.45 -50.40 -41.42
CA TYR A 5 -28.23 -49.49 -40.30
C TYR A 5 -26.72 -49.10 -40.26
N VAL A 6 -26.44 -47.89 -40.66
CA VAL A 6 -25.13 -47.29 -40.44
C VAL A 6 -25.03 -46.99 -38.96
N LYS A 7 -24.19 -47.74 -38.25
CA LYS A 7 -23.84 -47.49 -36.84
C LYS A 7 -22.84 -46.35 -36.83
N ALA A 8 -23.31 -45.15 -36.50
CA ALA A 8 -22.42 -44.04 -36.15
C ALA A 8 -21.71 -44.40 -34.85
N ALA A 9 -20.41 -44.61 -34.92
CA ALA A 9 -19.60 -44.80 -33.73
C ALA A 9 -19.39 -43.43 -33.04
N PRO A 10 -19.64 -43.29 -31.74
CA PRO A 10 -19.56 -42.02 -31.08
C PRO A 10 -18.11 -41.63 -30.83
N ALA A 11 -17.75 -40.44 -31.28
CA ALA A 11 -16.45 -39.81 -30.99
C ALA A 11 -16.25 -39.65 -29.46
N GLU A 12 -17.29 -39.55 -28.67
CA GLU A 12 -17.29 -39.50 -27.23
C GLU A 12 -16.78 -40.77 -26.54
N GLU A 13 -17.16 -41.99 -27.02
CA GLU A 13 -16.66 -43.23 -26.43
C GLU A 13 -15.15 -43.44 -26.68
N GLN A 14 -14.61 -42.95 -27.79
CA GLN A 14 -13.17 -43.02 -28.06
C GLN A 14 -12.37 -42.06 -27.20
N GLN A 15 -12.94 -40.92 -26.86
CA GLN A 15 -12.30 -39.90 -26.02
C GLN A 15 -12.30 -40.32 -24.55
N VAL A 16 -13.39 -40.89 -24.04
CA VAL A 16 -13.48 -41.48 -22.69
C VAL A 16 -12.50 -42.64 -22.54
N SER A 17 -12.39 -43.55 -23.49
CA SER A 17 -11.47 -44.69 -23.42
C SER A 17 -9.99 -44.28 -23.40
N LYS A 18 -9.61 -43.18 -24.08
CA LYS A 18 -8.22 -42.66 -24.06
C LYS A 18 -7.89 -42.02 -22.73
N THR A 19 -8.82 -41.30 -22.11
CA THR A 19 -8.67 -40.70 -20.77
C THR A 19 -8.58 -41.81 -19.72
N GLU A 20 -9.42 -42.81 -19.74
CA GLU A 20 -9.36 -43.95 -18.83
C GLU A 20 -8.04 -44.70 -18.93
N ALA A 21 -7.58 -45.00 -20.16
CA ALA A 21 -6.29 -45.63 -20.38
C ALA A 21 -5.10 -44.79 -19.88
N PHE A 22 -5.17 -43.46 -19.99
CA PHE A 22 -4.17 -42.54 -19.43
C PHE A 22 -4.14 -42.61 -17.91
N PHE A 23 -5.32 -42.56 -17.27
CA PHE A 23 -5.45 -42.66 -15.79
C PHE A 23 -4.97 -44.00 -15.27
N GLU A 24 -5.35 -45.11 -15.90
CA GLU A 24 -4.89 -46.43 -15.51
C GLU A 24 -3.36 -46.56 -15.61
N LYS A 25 -2.78 -46.11 -16.71
CA LYS A 25 -1.33 -46.17 -16.95
C LYS A 25 -0.53 -45.32 -15.96
N ASN A 26 -1.09 -44.17 -15.55
CA ASN A 26 -0.39 -43.17 -14.68
C ASN A 26 -0.92 -43.15 -13.25
N LYS A 27 -1.79 -44.07 -12.85
CA LYS A 27 -2.47 -44.09 -11.54
C LYS A 27 -1.54 -43.89 -10.35
N LYS A 28 -0.40 -44.56 -10.31
CA LYS A 28 0.58 -44.41 -9.23
C LYS A 28 1.19 -43.02 -9.20
N ALA A 29 1.56 -42.48 -10.35
CA ALA A 29 2.13 -41.14 -10.46
C ALA A 29 1.11 -40.06 -10.08
N ILE A 30 -0.16 -40.22 -10.48
CA ILE A 30 -1.25 -39.29 -10.12
C ILE A 30 -1.50 -39.35 -8.62
N ILE A 31 -1.57 -40.53 -8.00
CA ILE A 31 -1.74 -40.66 -6.56
C ILE A 31 -0.58 -39.98 -5.79
N ILE A 32 0.66 -40.19 -6.20
CA ILE A 32 1.83 -39.58 -5.60
C ILE A 32 1.74 -38.05 -5.72
N ALA A 33 1.38 -37.52 -6.89
CA ALA A 33 1.23 -36.08 -7.11
C ALA A 33 0.13 -35.49 -6.23
N VAL A 34 -1.03 -36.15 -6.12
CA VAL A 34 -2.14 -35.70 -5.26
C VAL A 34 -1.72 -35.71 -3.78
N VAL A 35 -1.06 -36.78 -3.33
CA VAL A 35 -0.56 -36.85 -1.93
C VAL A 35 0.47 -35.75 -1.69
N ALA A 36 1.39 -35.50 -2.62
CA ALA A 36 2.37 -34.41 -2.47
C ALA A 36 1.69 -33.02 -2.36
N ILE A 37 0.67 -32.75 -3.17
CA ILE A 37 -0.11 -31.53 -3.09
C ILE A 37 -0.80 -31.40 -1.74
N ILE A 38 -1.43 -32.48 -1.24
CA ILE A 38 -2.09 -32.48 0.08
C ILE A 38 -1.07 -32.18 1.18
N VAL A 39 0.11 -32.79 1.15
CA VAL A 39 1.17 -32.55 2.15
C VAL A 39 1.63 -31.08 2.12
N ILE A 40 1.81 -30.49 0.94
CA ILE A 40 2.17 -29.08 0.78
C ILE A 40 1.08 -28.18 1.35
N VAL A 41 -0.19 -28.43 1.00
CA VAL A 41 -1.33 -27.62 1.49
C VAL A 41 -1.47 -27.72 3.00
N VAL A 42 -1.42 -28.91 3.55
CA VAL A 42 -1.49 -29.11 5.02
C VAL A 42 -0.29 -28.46 5.70
N GLY A 43 0.91 -28.62 5.16
CA GLY A 43 2.12 -27.97 5.66
C GLY A 43 2.00 -26.44 5.66
N ALA A 44 1.46 -25.86 4.59
CA ALA A 44 1.23 -24.42 4.50
C ALA A 44 0.20 -23.92 5.53
N ILE A 45 -0.91 -24.65 5.73
CA ILE A 45 -1.93 -24.33 6.74
C ILE A 45 -1.33 -24.38 8.16
N LEU A 46 -0.58 -25.44 8.47
CA LEU A 46 0.06 -25.56 9.78
C LEU A 46 1.09 -24.46 10.01
N PHE A 47 1.90 -24.15 9.01
CA PHE A 47 2.88 -23.06 9.08
C PHE A 47 2.21 -21.71 9.29
N ASN A 48 1.12 -21.45 8.56
CA ASN A 48 0.35 -20.21 8.74
C ASN A 48 -0.21 -20.10 10.17
N ASN A 49 -0.94 -21.12 10.64
CA ASN A 49 -1.67 -21.06 11.92
C ASN A 49 -0.76 -21.10 13.14
N TYR A 50 0.34 -21.85 13.08
CA TYR A 50 1.22 -22.05 14.25
C TYR A 50 2.46 -21.15 14.25
N TYR A 51 2.81 -20.54 13.13
CA TYR A 51 4.00 -19.69 13.04
C TYR A 51 3.68 -18.27 12.59
N LEU A 52 3.01 -18.08 11.46
CA LEU A 52 2.79 -16.73 10.91
C LEU A 52 1.74 -15.95 11.69
N GLU A 53 0.60 -16.55 11.98
CA GLU A 53 -0.51 -15.87 12.65
C GLU A 53 -0.17 -15.45 14.10
N PRO A 54 0.39 -16.30 14.97
CA PRO A 54 0.82 -15.87 16.30
C PRO A 54 1.87 -14.74 16.24
N ARG A 55 2.80 -14.82 15.31
CA ARG A 55 3.83 -13.79 15.10
C ARG A 55 3.25 -12.45 14.64
N ALA A 56 2.27 -12.48 13.74
CA ALA A 56 1.56 -11.28 13.28
C ALA A 56 0.73 -10.64 14.41
N ASN A 57 0.09 -11.46 15.26
CA ASN A 57 -0.69 -11.00 16.42
C ASN A 57 0.21 -10.35 17.49
N GLU A 58 1.37 -10.95 17.75
CA GLU A 58 2.38 -10.38 18.66
C GLU A 58 2.91 -9.05 18.10
N ALA A 59 3.28 -9.01 16.82
CA ALA A 59 3.73 -7.80 16.16
C ALA A 59 2.70 -6.67 16.23
N SER A 60 1.42 -6.98 16.00
CA SER A 60 0.32 -6.01 16.09
C SER A 60 0.13 -5.49 17.52
N THR A 61 0.32 -6.33 18.52
CA THR A 61 0.23 -5.96 19.93
C THR A 61 1.38 -5.00 20.31
N GLU A 62 2.60 -5.29 19.91
CA GLU A 62 3.75 -4.42 20.19
C GLU A 62 3.67 -3.10 19.39
N LEU A 63 3.14 -3.15 18.16
CA LEU A 63 2.86 -1.96 17.37
C LEU A 63 1.86 -1.06 18.09
N ALA A 64 0.74 -1.60 18.57
CA ALA A 64 -0.31 -0.85 19.26
C ALA A 64 0.21 -0.12 20.53
N LYS A 65 1.06 -0.78 21.32
CA LYS A 65 1.73 -0.14 22.46
C LYS A 65 2.57 1.07 22.04
N SER A 66 3.28 0.95 20.92
CA SER A 66 4.10 2.03 20.39
C SER A 66 3.24 3.18 19.82
N GLN A 67 2.08 2.84 19.22
CA GLN A 67 1.09 3.83 18.75
C GLN A 67 0.50 4.62 19.91
N GLU A 68 0.21 3.99 21.05
CA GLU A 68 -0.26 4.69 22.24
C GLU A 68 0.74 5.75 22.71
N LEU A 69 2.05 5.42 22.71
CA LEU A 69 3.11 6.39 23.02
C LEU A 69 3.18 7.53 21.98
N PHE A 70 2.98 7.21 20.72
CA PHE A 70 2.96 8.19 19.63
C PHE A 70 1.79 9.17 19.81
N ASP A 71 0.60 8.68 20.12
CA ASP A 71 -0.62 9.49 20.36
C ASP A 71 -0.45 10.39 21.59
N GLN A 72 0.32 9.94 22.59
CA GLN A 72 0.74 10.75 23.74
C GLN A 72 1.88 11.73 23.42
N GLN A 73 2.29 11.82 22.13
CA GLN A 73 3.41 12.66 21.66
C GLN A 73 4.77 12.31 22.29
N GLN A 74 4.92 11.11 22.86
CA GLN A 74 6.18 10.60 23.40
C GLN A 74 7.04 9.98 22.28
N TYR A 75 7.38 10.79 21.27
CA TYR A 75 7.98 10.33 20.01
C TYR A 75 9.28 9.58 20.19
N ASP A 76 10.14 9.98 21.14
CA ASP A 76 11.40 9.26 21.42
C ASP A 76 11.14 7.83 21.92
N LYS A 77 10.15 7.64 22.79
CA LYS A 77 9.81 6.31 23.31
C LYS A 77 9.08 5.47 22.28
N ALA A 78 8.13 6.07 21.57
CA ALA A 78 7.41 5.44 20.47
C ALA A 78 8.38 4.93 19.40
N LEU A 79 9.39 5.75 19.05
CA LEU A 79 10.43 5.41 18.07
C LEU A 79 11.17 4.12 18.44
N VAL A 80 11.56 3.96 19.69
CA VAL A 80 12.24 2.73 20.16
C VAL A 80 11.34 1.50 19.99
N GLY A 81 10.05 1.64 20.34
CA GLY A 81 9.09 0.56 20.18
C GLY A 81 8.86 0.19 18.70
N PHE A 82 8.66 1.19 17.84
CA PHE A 82 8.49 0.93 16.40
C PHE A 82 9.74 0.33 15.75
N GLN A 83 10.94 0.78 16.13
CA GLN A 83 12.20 0.18 15.64
C GLN A 83 12.31 -1.30 16.01
N LYS A 84 11.90 -1.66 17.23
CA LYS A 84 11.84 -3.06 17.65
C LYS A 84 10.86 -3.86 16.80
N VAL A 85 9.64 -3.35 16.59
CA VAL A 85 8.62 -4.02 15.75
C VAL A 85 9.12 -4.18 14.32
N ALA A 86 9.70 -3.14 13.72
CA ALA A 86 10.23 -3.19 12.36
C ALA A 86 11.39 -4.20 12.21
N SER A 87 12.22 -4.36 13.25
CA SER A 87 13.33 -5.32 13.28
C SER A 87 12.85 -6.76 13.50
N ASP A 88 12.10 -6.99 14.57
CA ASP A 88 11.76 -8.33 15.03
C ASP A 88 10.66 -8.98 14.16
N TYR A 89 9.81 -8.16 13.54
CA TYR A 89 8.63 -8.59 12.78
C TYR A 89 8.62 -8.02 11.34
N SER A 90 9.78 -7.83 10.73
CA SER A 90 9.93 -7.20 9.41
C SER A 90 9.12 -7.83 8.27
N SER A 91 8.75 -9.12 8.39
CA SER A 91 7.96 -9.85 7.40
C SER A 91 6.43 -9.77 7.63
N THR A 92 5.98 -8.98 8.60
CA THR A 92 4.56 -8.79 8.91
C THR A 92 4.07 -7.41 8.47
N ASP A 93 2.75 -7.26 8.31
CA ASP A 93 2.14 -5.97 8.01
C ASP A 93 2.43 -4.93 9.12
N ALA A 94 2.45 -5.38 10.39
CA ALA A 94 2.81 -4.53 11.52
C ALA A 94 4.27 -4.07 11.45
N GLY A 95 5.21 -4.92 11.02
CA GLY A 95 6.61 -4.55 10.79
C GLY A 95 6.76 -3.53 9.66
N ASN A 96 6.02 -3.70 8.57
CA ASN A 96 5.96 -2.72 7.49
C ASN A 96 5.35 -1.39 7.97
N LEU A 97 4.22 -1.42 8.68
CA LEU A 97 3.57 -0.22 9.22
C LEU A 97 4.46 0.49 10.25
N ALA A 98 5.27 -0.24 11.00
CA ALA A 98 6.23 0.35 11.93
C ALA A 98 7.27 1.26 11.21
N GLN A 99 7.66 0.96 9.95
CA GLN A 99 8.53 1.85 9.17
C GLN A 99 7.89 3.22 8.93
N LEU A 100 6.59 3.26 8.62
CA LEU A 100 5.84 4.52 8.51
C LEU A 100 5.90 5.31 9.81
N TYR A 101 5.58 4.67 10.95
CA TYR A 101 5.60 5.34 12.25
C TYR A 101 7.00 5.77 12.69
N ILE A 102 8.05 5.02 12.35
CA ILE A 102 9.44 5.45 12.53
C ILE A 102 9.68 6.78 11.80
N GLY A 103 9.27 6.86 10.53
CA GLY A 103 9.38 8.08 9.75
C GLY A 103 8.61 9.25 10.34
N LEU A 104 7.38 9.01 10.82
CA LEU A 104 6.57 10.03 11.48
C LEU A 104 7.17 10.48 12.83
N CYS A 105 7.72 9.56 13.64
CA CYS A 105 8.44 9.91 14.86
C CYS A 105 9.66 10.78 14.55
N GLN A 106 10.48 10.38 13.58
CA GLN A 106 11.66 11.14 13.17
C GLN A 106 11.30 12.54 12.67
N ALA A 107 10.23 12.66 11.87
CA ALA A 107 9.72 13.95 11.40
C ALA A 107 9.29 14.86 12.56
N ASN A 108 8.55 14.32 13.55
CA ASN A 108 8.13 15.06 14.72
C ASN A 108 9.31 15.47 15.62
N LEU A 109 10.41 14.71 15.60
CA LEU A 109 11.66 15.04 16.30
C LEU A 109 12.57 15.99 15.49
N GLY A 110 12.15 16.43 14.30
CA GLY A 110 12.91 17.31 13.43
C GLY A 110 14.07 16.62 12.68
N LYS A 111 14.15 15.29 12.74
CA LYS A 111 15.18 14.47 12.10
C LYS A 111 14.74 14.09 10.68
N TRP A 112 14.75 15.09 9.80
CA TRP A 112 14.10 14.97 8.48
C TRP A 112 14.75 13.95 7.54
N GLN A 113 16.09 13.81 7.58
CA GLN A 113 16.77 12.83 6.73
C GLN A 113 16.48 11.40 7.17
N GLU A 114 16.44 11.17 8.48
CA GLU A 114 16.06 9.86 9.04
C GLU A 114 14.57 9.56 8.78
N ALA A 115 13.72 10.59 8.80
CA ALA A 115 12.32 10.45 8.42
C ALA A 115 12.17 10.00 6.95
N VAL A 116 12.90 10.63 6.02
CA VAL A 116 12.92 10.22 4.61
C VAL A 116 13.34 8.75 4.49
N ASN A 117 14.46 8.38 5.12
CA ASN A 117 14.98 7.00 5.02
C ASN A 117 13.95 5.96 5.52
N ALA A 118 13.25 6.25 6.61
CA ALA A 118 12.25 5.34 7.15
C ALA A 118 10.99 5.28 6.27
N LEU A 119 10.51 6.43 5.78
CA LEU A 119 9.33 6.51 4.91
C LEU A 119 9.57 5.81 3.56
N GLU A 120 10.79 5.89 3.01
CA GLU A 120 11.17 5.15 1.79
C GLU A 120 11.23 3.63 2.00
N ASN A 121 11.47 3.16 3.24
CA ASN A 121 11.43 1.74 3.59
C ASN A 121 10.00 1.20 3.80
N TYR A 122 9.00 2.06 3.90
CA TYR A 122 7.61 1.64 3.97
C TYR A 122 7.14 1.15 2.59
N SER A 123 6.77 -0.11 2.49
CA SER A 123 6.40 -0.74 1.21
C SER A 123 4.98 -0.40 0.73
N GLY A 124 4.24 0.43 1.49
CA GLY A 124 2.82 0.67 1.23
C GLY A 124 1.93 -0.44 1.78
N SER A 125 0.63 -0.24 1.60
CA SER A 125 -0.43 -1.21 1.91
C SER A 125 -1.58 -0.99 0.94
N ASP A 126 -2.56 -1.90 0.93
CA ASP A 126 -3.79 -1.74 0.14
C ASP A 126 -4.76 -0.69 0.74
N ASP A 127 -4.39 -0.07 1.87
CA ASP A 127 -5.18 0.96 2.51
C ASP A 127 -5.13 2.28 1.72
N GLN A 128 -6.31 2.75 1.32
CA GLN A 128 -6.47 3.94 0.47
C GLN A 128 -6.18 5.26 1.20
N MET A 129 -5.99 5.24 2.52
CA MET A 129 -5.69 6.42 3.32
C MET A 129 -4.23 6.41 3.80
N ILE A 130 -3.72 5.27 4.26
CA ILE A 130 -2.40 5.16 4.89
C ILE A 130 -1.28 5.35 3.86
N THR A 131 -1.34 4.65 2.74
CA THR A 131 -0.28 4.74 1.71
C THR A 131 -0.17 6.14 1.10
N PRO A 132 -1.25 6.84 0.71
CA PRO A 132 -1.17 8.24 0.30
C PRO A 132 -0.68 9.18 1.40
N ALA A 133 -1.07 8.94 2.66
CA ALA A 133 -0.61 9.76 3.79
C ALA A 133 0.90 9.60 4.03
N ALA A 134 1.43 8.37 3.91
CA ALA A 134 2.87 8.10 3.98
C ALA A 134 3.65 8.83 2.86
N GLU A 135 3.13 8.80 1.64
CA GLU A 135 3.69 9.51 0.48
C GLU A 135 3.66 11.04 0.71
N GLY A 136 2.58 11.57 1.29
CA GLY A 136 2.48 12.98 1.69
C GLY A 136 3.46 13.35 2.79
N ALA A 137 3.65 12.48 3.79
CA ALA A 137 4.65 12.68 4.85
C ALA A 137 6.07 12.72 4.29
N LEU A 138 6.38 11.87 3.31
CA LEU A 138 7.65 11.87 2.59
C LEU A 138 7.86 13.20 1.84
N GLY A 139 6.83 13.70 1.15
CA GLY A 139 6.86 15.01 0.51
C GLY A 139 7.15 16.14 1.50
N ASN A 140 6.50 16.11 2.67
CA ASN A 140 6.73 17.10 3.72
C ASN A 140 8.15 17.00 4.33
N ALA A 141 8.69 15.80 4.48
CA ALA A 141 10.07 15.61 4.93
C ALA A 141 11.07 16.19 3.93
N TYR A 142 10.88 15.97 2.62
CA TYR A 142 11.70 16.59 1.58
C TYR A 142 11.58 18.12 1.56
N ALA A 143 10.39 18.69 1.80
CA ALA A 143 10.21 20.13 1.91
C ALA A 143 11.04 20.74 3.05
N ASN A 144 11.07 20.07 4.20
CA ASN A 144 11.88 20.49 5.35
C ASN A 144 13.38 20.39 5.07
N LEU A 145 13.82 19.42 4.27
CA LEU A 145 15.18 19.30 3.78
C LEU A 145 15.54 20.31 2.67
N LYS A 146 14.59 21.19 2.29
CA LYS A 146 14.73 22.14 1.17
C LYS A 146 14.91 21.47 -0.19
N GLN A 147 14.55 20.22 -0.32
CA GLN A 147 14.50 19.48 -1.59
C GLN A 147 13.13 19.69 -2.24
N LEU A 148 12.84 20.93 -2.63
CA LEU A 148 11.50 21.40 -2.96
C LEU A 148 10.89 20.70 -4.18
N ASP A 149 11.69 20.36 -5.18
CA ASP A 149 11.20 19.65 -6.38
C ASP A 149 10.72 18.25 -6.04
N LYS A 150 11.47 17.51 -5.21
CA LYS A 150 11.04 16.21 -4.70
C LYS A 150 9.79 16.31 -3.83
N ALA A 151 9.73 17.34 -2.98
CA ALA A 151 8.55 17.59 -2.15
C ALA A 151 7.28 17.74 -3.00
N VAL A 152 7.33 18.57 -4.05
CA VAL A 152 6.22 18.77 -5.00
C VAL A 152 5.85 17.45 -5.69
N GLU A 153 6.84 16.68 -6.17
CA GLU A 153 6.62 15.39 -6.81
C GLU A 153 5.86 14.43 -5.90
N HIS A 154 6.35 14.22 -4.66
CA HIS A 154 5.73 13.31 -3.69
C HIS A 154 4.34 13.78 -3.26
N LEU A 155 4.14 15.08 -3.02
CA LEU A 155 2.82 15.61 -2.67
C LEU A 155 1.80 15.47 -3.81
N LYS A 156 2.19 15.72 -5.06
CA LYS A 156 1.33 15.48 -6.23
C LYS A 156 1.01 13.99 -6.39
N LYS A 157 1.97 13.12 -6.15
CA LYS A 157 1.79 11.65 -6.15
C LYS A 157 0.82 11.23 -5.06
N ALA A 158 0.99 11.72 -3.83
CA ALA A 158 0.08 11.46 -2.71
C ALA A 158 -1.36 11.88 -3.02
N ALA A 159 -1.55 13.07 -3.59
CA ALA A 159 -2.86 13.57 -3.99
C ALA A 159 -3.51 12.68 -5.06
N LYS A 160 -2.74 12.22 -6.04
CA LYS A 160 -3.21 11.32 -7.10
C LYS A 160 -3.58 9.94 -6.57
N MET A 161 -2.78 9.41 -5.62
CA MET A 161 -3.02 8.09 -5.02
C MET A 161 -4.27 8.10 -4.15
N ALA A 162 -4.48 9.16 -3.34
CA ALA A 162 -5.64 9.30 -2.47
C ALA A 162 -6.93 9.46 -3.28
N ASP A 163 -6.92 10.33 -4.25
CA ASP A 163 -8.04 10.70 -5.15
C ASP A 163 -9.39 10.86 -4.42
N ASN A 164 -9.37 11.57 -3.28
CA ASN A 164 -10.54 11.78 -2.44
C ASN A 164 -10.56 13.19 -1.83
N ASN A 165 -11.75 13.60 -1.30
CA ASN A 165 -11.95 14.93 -0.71
C ASN A 165 -11.25 15.13 0.65
N SER A 166 -10.75 14.08 1.28
CA SER A 166 -10.12 14.16 2.61
C SER A 166 -8.63 14.50 2.54
N LEU A 167 -7.88 13.86 1.65
CA LEU A 167 -6.42 13.95 1.59
C LEU A 167 -5.93 14.77 0.41
N SER A 168 -6.47 14.51 -0.81
CA SER A 168 -5.95 15.10 -2.05
C SER A 168 -5.88 16.62 -2.04
N PRO A 169 -6.91 17.35 -1.55
CA PRO A 169 -6.86 18.83 -1.50
C PRO A 169 -5.71 19.35 -0.65
N THR A 170 -5.44 18.72 0.49
CA THR A 170 -4.35 19.11 1.39
C THR A 170 -3.00 18.99 0.69
N PHE A 171 -2.74 17.86 0.04
CA PHE A 171 -1.48 17.63 -0.67
C PHE A 171 -1.30 18.54 -1.88
N LEU A 172 -2.38 18.79 -2.64
CA LEU A 172 -2.34 19.75 -3.77
C LEU A 172 -2.05 21.18 -3.32
N ILE A 173 -2.65 21.61 -2.20
CA ILE A 173 -2.39 22.94 -1.65
C ILE A 173 -0.94 23.04 -1.16
N GLN A 174 -0.44 22.06 -0.43
CA GLN A 174 0.95 22.04 0.03
C GLN A 174 1.94 22.09 -1.16
N ALA A 175 1.70 21.30 -2.20
CA ALA A 175 2.51 21.35 -3.43
C ALA A 175 2.46 22.73 -4.10
N GLY A 176 1.26 23.31 -4.19
CA GLY A 176 1.06 24.65 -4.75
C GLY A 176 1.79 25.74 -3.95
N GLU A 177 1.76 25.70 -2.63
CA GLU A 177 2.48 26.66 -1.77
C GLU A 177 4.01 26.55 -1.95
N ILE A 178 4.53 25.34 -2.12
CA ILE A 178 5.95 25.13 -2.43
C ILE A 178 6.28 25.76 -3.81
N LEU A 179 5.47 25.48 -4.83
CA LEU A 179 5.65 26.04 -6.17
C LEU A 179 5.58 27.58 -6.17
N GLU A 180 4.67 28.18 -5.41
CA GLU A 180 4.64 29.63 -5.23
C GLU A 180 5.94 30.16 -4.63
N SER A 181 6.48 29.48 -3.60
CA SER A 181 7.75 29.87 -2.98
C SER A 181 8.94 29.81 -3.94
N GLN A 182 8.87 28.99 -4.98
CA GLN A 182 9.83 28.89 -6.07
C GLN A 182 9.55 29.89 -7.20
N GLY A 183 8.47 30.71 -7.11
CA GLY A 183 8.05 31.63 -8.16
C GLY A 183 7.25 30.97 -9.30
N ASN A 184 6.97 29.67 -9.22
CA ASN A 184 6.22 28.93 -10.23
C ASN A 184 4.70 29.07 -10.03
N LYS A 185 4.21 30.32 -10.09
CA LYS A 185 2.80 30.67 -9.85
C LYS A 185 1.84 29.99 -10.83
N LYS A 186 2.28 29.73 -12.07
CA LYS A 186 1.42 29.10 -13.08
C LYS A 186 1.05 27.68 -12.69
N GLU A 187 2.03 26.86 -12.33
CA GLU A 187 1.77 25.46 -11.93
C GLU A 187 1.03 25.41 -10.58
N ALA A 188 1.35 26.30 -9.64
CA ALA A 188 0.59 26.42 -8.39
C ALA A 188 -0.88 26.70 -8.65
N LEU A 189 -1.20 27.63 -9.56
CA LEU A 189 -2.56 27.96 -9.98
C LEU A 189 -3.30 26.73 -10.53
N GLU A 190 -2.64 25.94 -11.36
CA GLU A 190 -3.23 24.70 -11.91
C GLU A 190 -3.62 23.71 -10.80
N LEU A 191 -2.77 23.53 -9.76
CA LEU A 191 -3.07 22.68 -8.62
C LEU A 191 -4.25 23.20 -7.78
N TYR A 192 -4.34 24.50 -7.56
CA TYR A 192 -5.45 25.10 -6.82
C TYR A 192 -6.77 25.04 -7.60
N GLN A 193 -6.72 25.21 -8.92
CA GLN A 193 -7.88 25.01 -9.79
C GLN A 193 -8.37 23.55 -9.73
N GLN A 194 -7.46 22.59 -9.74
CA GLN A 194 -7.80 21.18 -9.56
C GLN A 194 -8.54 20.93 -8.24
N VAL A 195 -8.13 21.56 -7.13
CA VAL A 195 -8.87 21.48 -5.86
C VAL A 195 -10.28 22.04 -6.02
N LYS A 196 -10.40 23.20 -6.65
CA LYS A 196 -11.70 23.88 -6.86
C LYS A 196 -12.65 23.05 -7.73
N GLU A 197 -12.16 22.46 -8.79
CA GLU A 197 -12.96 21.75 -9.78
C GLU A 197 -13.31 20.33 -9.36
N LYS A 198 -12.34 19.60 -8.81
CA LYS A 198 -12.48 18.17 -8.54
C LYS A 198 -12.91 17.86 -7.11
N TYR A 199 -12.49 18.68 -6.14
CA TYR A 199 -12.68 18.39 -4.72
C TYR A 199 -13.59 19.41 -4.02
N PHE A 200 -14.69 19.78 -4.66
CA PHE A 200 -15.64 20.81 -4.21
C PHE A 200 -16.35 20.45 -2.88
N ASN A 201 -16.34 19.18 -2.47
CA ASN A 201 -16.88 18.72 -1.17
C ASN A 201 -15.81 18.68 -0.06
N SER A 202 -14.59 19.17 -0.31
CA SER A 202 -13.55 19.21 0.70
C SER A 202 -13.69 20.44 1.61
N MET A 203 -13.12 20.37 2.82
CA MET A 203 -13.03 21.53 3.72
C MET A 203 -12.21 22.66 3.11
N GLN A 204 -11.18 22.32 2.33
CA GLN A 204 -10.26 23.26 1.67
C GLN A 204 -10.97 24.08 0.58
N TYR A 205 -12.05 23.57 0.01
CA TYR A 205 -12.81 24.27 -1.02
C TYR A 205 -13.27 25.66 -0.58
N GLN A 206 -13.64 25.84 0.69
CA GLN A 206 -14.11 27.12 1.23
C GLN A 206 -13.05 28.23 1.15
N SER A 207 -11.79 27.88 1.16
CA SER A 207 -10.68 28.83 1.17
C SER A 207 -9.85 28.85 -0.11
N ILE A 208 -10.16 27.99 -1.09
CA ILE A 208 -9.30 27.78 -2.26
C ILE A 208 -9.18 29.02 -3.15
N ASP A 209 -10.22 29.85 -3.22
CA ASP A 209 -10.21 31.07 -4.05
C ASP A 209 -9.13 32.06 -3.60
N LYS A 210 -8.82 32.11 -2.32
CA LYS A 210 -7.73 32.91 -1.77
C LYS A 210 -6.36 32.50 -2.36
N TYR A 211 -6.12 31.21 -2.55
CA TYR A 211 -4.88 30.69 -3.15
C TYR A 211 -4.84 30.99 -4.66
N ILE A 212 -5.97 30.82 -5.34
CA ILE A 212 -6.11 31.13 -6.77
C ILE A 212 -5.83 32.59 -7.05
N GLU A 213 -6.43 33.52 -6.29
CA GLU A 213 -6.23 34.95 -6.49
C GLU A 213 -4.78 35.39 -6.19
N ARG A 214 -4.12 34.80 -5.21
CA ARG A 214 -2.71 35.07 -4.90
C ARG A 214 -1.76 34.75 -6.07
N CYS A 215 -2.08 33.74 -6.88
CA CYS A 215 -1.30 33.38 -8.06
C CYS A 215 -1.53 34.31 -9.25
N LYS A 216 -2.64 35.06 -9.30
CA LYS A 216 -2.96 36.01 -10.38
C LYS A 216 -2.32 37.38 -10.22
N MET A 217 -1.92 37.72 -8.99
CA MET A 217 -1.16 38.93 -8.68
C MET A 217 0.32 38.72 -8.99
#